data_500b869f36deb1aabf7dcdf877796cc4
#
_entry.id   500b869f36deb1aabf7dcdf877796cc4
#
_cell.length_a   1.000
_cell.length_b   1.000
_cell.length_c   1.000
_cell.angle_alpha   90.00
_cell.angle_beta   90.00
_cell.angle_gamma   90.00
#
_symmetry.space_group_name_H-M   'P 1'
#
loop_
_entity.id
_entity.type
_entity.pdbx_description
1 polymer ?
#
loop_
_entity_poly.entity_id
_entity_poly.type
_entity_poly.pdbx_seq_one_letter_code
_entity_poly.pdbx_strand_id
1 'polypeptide(L)'
;SEKNIHVIETKTIPQGITALTMFNFEGSLEDNIKAMEKGIKEVKTGSVTYAVRDTEVDGKTIKSGDIIGLKEGNIEEVGNDILEVCRKLIQDMVDEDSELITLFYGEDCDKDKVEEFIDEIEEIYSDLDVQCFEGKQPLYYFIVSVE
;
A
#
# COMPACT_ATOMS: atom_id res chain seq x y z
N SER A 1 29.77 8.94 22.20
CA SER A 1 29.33 7.57 22.00
C SER A 1 29.83 7.03 20.64
N GLU A 2 30.37 5.86 20.66
CA GLU A 2 30.96 5.22 19.50
C GLU A 2 29.95 4.31 18.75
N LYS A 3 28.66 4.61 18.90
CA LYS A 3 27.60 3.85 18.21
C LYS A 3 27.49 4.30 16.76
N ASN A 4 27.52 3.34 15.85
CA ASN A 4 27.20 3.56 14.46
C ASN A 4 25.67 3.55 14.28
N ILE A 5 25.12 4.69 13.89
CA ILE A 5 23.69 4.85 13.64
C ILE A 5 23.51 5.23 12.18
N HIS A 6 22.67 4.46 11.48
CA HIS A 6 22.24 4.76 10.12
C HIS A 6 20.71 4.75 10.06
N VAL A 7 20.13 5.77 9.46
CA VAL A 7 18.68 5.89 9.30
C VAL A 7 18.28 5.40 7.92
N ILE A 8 17.42 4.39 7.88
CA ILE A 8 16.78 3.93 6.64
C ILE A 8 15.50 4.73 6.47
N GLU A 9 15.46 5.57 5.44
CA GLU A 9 14.29 6.40 5.16
C GLU A 9 13.18 5.57 4.54
N THR A 10 12.10 5.36 5.28
CA THR A 10 10.86 4.78 4.79
C THR A 10 9.74 5.80 4.88
N LYS A 11 8.89 5.86 3.87
CA LYS A 11 7.77 6.81 3.80
C LYS A 11 6.43 6.16 4.09
N THR A 12 6.38 4.83 4.09
CA THR A 12 5.15 4.06 4.27
C THR A 12 5.40 2.88 5.20
N ILE A 13 4.33 2.39 5.84
CA ILE A 13 4.40 1.20 6.71
C ILE A 13 4.88 -0.03 5.94
N PRO A 14 4.35 -0.36 4.74
CA PRO A 14 4.86 -1.49 3.97
C PRO A 14 6.35 -1.39 3.63
N GLN A 15 6.86 -0.20 3.31
CA GLN A 15 8.29 0.01 3.10
C GLN A 15 9.11 -0.30 4.34
N GLY A 16 8.64 0.13 5.52
CA GLY A 16 9.29 -0.16 6.79
C GLY A 16 9.34 -1.66 7.08
N ILE A 17 8.26 -2.38 6.84
CA ILE A 17 8.19 -3.83 7.01
C ILE A 17 9.16 -4.53 6.06
N THR A 18 9.17 -4.16 4.78
CA THR A 18 10.09 -4.73 3.79
C THR A 18 11.53 -4.46 4.16
N ALA A 19 11.88 -3.26 4.60
CA ALA A 19 13.22 -2.93 5.07
C ALA A 19 13.66 -3.86 6.19
N LEU A 20 12.80 -4.12 7.17
CA LEU A 20 13.08 -5.05 8.27
C LEU A 20 13.29 -6.49 7.79
N THR A 21 12.52 -6.95 6.81
CA THR A 21 12.67 -8.32 6.27
C THR A 21 13.98 -8.53 5.52
N MET A 22 14.58 -7.47 4.98
CA MET A 22 15.87 -7.52 4.27
C MET A 22 17.08 -7.51 5.20
N PHE A 23 16.87 -7.31 6.50
CA PHE A 23 17.95 -7.28 7.48
C PHE A 23 18.51 -8.69 7.75
N ASN A 24 19.83 -8.82 7.67
CA ASN A 24 20.54 -10.05 7.95
C ASN A 24 21.47 -9.85 9.15
N PHE A 25 21.23 -10.57 10.25
CA PHE A 25 22.03 -10.49 11.46
C PHE A 25 23.50 -10.91 11.28
N GLU A 26 23.78 -11.75 10.30
CA GLU A 26 25.13 -12.22 9.97
C GLU A 26 25.85 -11.33 8.96
N GLY A 27 25.13 -10.38 8.37
CA GLY A 27 25.67 -9.45 7.36
C GLY A 27 26.36 -8.25 7.97
N SER A 28 27.21 -7.59 7.18
CA SER A 28 27.80 -6.30 7.57
C SER A 28 26.75 -5.19 7.60
N LEU A 29 27.07 -4.12 8.31
CA LEU A 29 26.20 -2.92 8.33
C LEU A 29 25.96 -2.39 6.91
N GLU A 30 27.01 -2.30 6.11
CA GLU A 30 26.93 -1.79 4.73
C GLU A 30 26.05 -2.65 3.82
N ASP A 31 26.20 -3.96 3.92
CA ASP A 31 25.38 -4.89 3.12
C ASP A 31 23.91 -4.83 3.53
N ASN A 32 23.63 -4.71 4.82
CA ASN A 32 22.27 -4.52 5.32
C ASN A 32 21.65 -3.22 4.82
N ILE A 33 22.38 -2.11 4.87
CA ILE A 33 21.89 -0.82 4.35
C ILE A 33 21.50 -0.96 2.88
N LYS A 34 22.38 -1.50 2.06
CA LYS A 34 22.11 -1.70 0.62
C LYS A 34 20.91 -2.59 0.36
N ALA A 35 20.79 -3.71 1.08
CA ALA A 35 19.68 -4.64 0.93
C ALA A 35 18.35 -4.01 1.34
N MET A 36 18.32 -3.29 2.46
CA MET A 36 17.12 -2.62 2.95
C MET A 36 16.68 -1.49 2.02
N GLU A 37 17.60 -0.65 1.57
CA GLU A 37 17.29 0.44 0.62
C GLU A 37 16.81 -0.08 -0.74
N LYS A 38 17.36 -1.19 -1.22
CA LYS A 38 16.90 -1.85 -2.44
C LYS A 38 15.47 -2.36 -2.26
N GLY A 39 15.19 -3.06 -1.16
CA GLY A 39 13.85 -3.58 -0.87
C GLY A 39 12.78 -2.49 -0.86
N ILE A 40 13.08 -1.34 -0.24
CA ILE A 40 12.17 -0.18 -0.19
C ILE A 40 11.78 0.30 -1.59
N LYS A 41 12.73 0.35 -2.52
CA LYS A 41 12.48 0.81 -3.90
C LYS A 41 11.59 -0.12 -4.71
N GLU A 42 11.53 -1.39 -4.34
CA GLU A 42 10.73 -2.40 -5.02
C GLU A 42 9.27 -2.43 -4.53
N VAL A 43 8.96 -1.74 -3.43
CA VAL A 43 7.62 -1.68 -2.84
C VAL A 43 6.84 -0.49 -3.38
N LYS A 44 5.74 -0.76 -4.07
CA LYS A 44 4.75 0.25 -4.44
C LYS A 44 3.70 0.31 -3.35
N THR A 45 3.34 1.51 -2.92
CA THR A 45 2.34 1.73 -1.87
C THR A 45 1.19 2.56 -2.38
N GLY A 46 -0.01 2.10 -2.08
CA GLY A 46 -1.25 2.82 -2.33
C GLY A 46 -2.12 2.89 -1.08
N SER A 47 -3.09 3.76 -1.10
CA SER A 47 -4.09 3.88 -0.04
C SER A 47 -5.43 4.33 -0.57
N VAL A 48 -6.49 3.94 0.11
CA VAL A 48 -7.87 4.33 -0.20
C VAL A 48 -8.44 5.08 1.00
N THR A 49 -8.88 6.29 0.77
CA THR A 49 -9.46 7.16 1.80
C THR A 49 -10.61 7.98 1.20
N TYR A 50 -11.07 9.00 1.90
CA TYR A 50 -12.13 9.88 1.44
C TYR A 50 -11.67 11.34 1.43
N ALA A 51 -12.29 12.13 0.57
CA ALA A 51 -12.05 13.57 0.51
C ALA A 51 -12.82 14.29 1.62
N VAL A 52 -12.14 15.17 2.35
CA VAL A 52 -12.74 15.98 3.44
C VAL A 52 -13.26 17.32 2.97
N ARG A 53 -12.97 17.71 1.73
CA ARG A 53 -13.40 18.97 1.12
C ARG A 53 -13.42 18.86 -0.40
N ASP A 54 -14.14 19.77 -1.03
CA ASP A 54 -14.13 19.92 -2.47
C ASP A 54 -12.76 20.45 -2.92
N THR A 55 -12.21 19.86 -3.96
CA THR A 55 -10.94 20.27 -4.53
C THR A 55 -10.83 19.86 -6.00
N GLU A 56 -9.84 20.40 -6.70
CA GLU A 56 -9.49 19.98 -8.05
C GLU A 56 -8.00 19.72 -8.10
N VAL A 57 -7.65 18.52 -8.58
CA VAL A 57 -6.26 18.08 -8.72
C VAL A 57 -6.07 17.43 -10.08
N ASP A 58 -5.10 17.91 -10.85
CA ASP A 58 -4.76 17.38 -12.17
C ASP A 58 -5.98 17.27 -13.12
N GLY A 59 -6.86 18.26 -13.09
CA GLY A 59 -8.08 18.29 -13.91
C GLY A 59 -9.21 17.38 -13.43
N LYS A 60 -9.03 16.70 -12.29
CA LYS A 60 -10.07 15.89 -11.64
C LYS A 60 -10.80 16.72 -10.61
N THR A 61 -12.11 16.81 -10.73
CA THR A 61 -12.96 17.44 -9.72
C THR A 61 -13.28 16.42 -8.63
N ILE A 62 -12.94 16.75 -7.40
CA ILE A 62 -13.13 15.90 -6.23
C ILE A 62 -14.09 16.63 -5.28
N LYS A 63 -15.16 15.95 -4.88
CA LYS A 63 -16.13 16.47 -3.93
C LYS A 63 -15.91 15.86 -2.55
N SER A 64 -16.26 16.63 -1.50
CA SER A 64 -16.26 16.13 -0.13
C SER A 64 -17.05 14.82 -0.04
N GLY A 65 -16.47 13.80 0.56
CA GLY A 65 -17.05 12.46 0.66
C GLY A 65 -16.73 11.50 -0.49
N ASP A 66 -16.14 11.97 -1.58
CA ASP A 66 -15.65 11.09 -2.63
C ASP A 66 -14.56 10.15 -2.10
N ILE A 67 -14.54 8.94 -2.63
CA ILE A 67 -13.49 7.97 -2.33
C ILE A 67 -12.31 8.22 -3.26
N ILE A 68 -11.13 8.35 -2.69
CA ILE A 68 -9.90 8.60 -3.42
C ILE A 68 -8.89 7.48 -3.24
N GLY A 69 -8.26 7.09 -4.33
CA GLY A 69 -7.14 6.14 -4.37
C GLY A 69 -5.84 6.89 -4.60
N LEU A 70 -4.90 6.73 -3.67
CA LEU A 70 -3.58 7.34 -3.71
C LEU A 70 -2.54 6.30 -4.07
N LYS A 71 -1.66 6.64 -5.02
CA LYS A 71 -0.47 5.85 -5.35
C LYS A 71 0.75 6.70 -5.09
N GLU A 72 1.62 6.25 -4.18
CA GLU A 72 2.80 7.02 -3.76
C GLU A 72 2.45 8.45 -3.33
N GLY A 73 1.30 8.63 -2.69
CA GLY A 73 0.81 9.94 -2.23
C GLY A 73 0.11 10.80 -3.27
N ASN A 74 0.05 10.36 -4.53
CA ASN A 74 -0.64 11.08 -5.61
C ASN A 74 -2.03 10.48 -5.87
N ILE A 75 -3.00 11.34 -6.18
CA ILE A 75 -4.37 10.90 -6.49
C ILE A 75 -4.39 10.26 -7.89
N GLU A 76 -4.63 8.95 -7.93
CA GLU A 76 -4.75 8.19 -9.18
C GLU A 76 -6.21 7.88 -9.52
N GLU A 77 -7.03 7.57 -8.53
CA GLU A 77 -8.41 7.17 -8.71
C GLU A 77 -9.37 8.00 -7.84
N VAL A 78 -10.54 8.29 -8.37
CA VAL A 78 -11.63 8.96 -7.68
C VAL A 78 -12.93 8.24 -8.00
N GLY A 79 -13.72 7.95 -6.99
CA GLY A 79 -15.01 7.28 -7.16
C GLY A 79 -15.92 7.44 -5.96
N ASN A 80 -16.95 6.64 -5.89
CA ASN A 80 -17.95 6.67 -4.81
C ASN A 80 -18.10 5.33 -4.10
N ASP A 81 -17.35 4.32 -4.51
CA ASP A 81 -17.34 2.99 -3.90
C ASP A 81 -15.90 2.62 -3.50
N ILE A 82 -15.73 2.23 -2.23
CA ILE A 82 -14.42 1.89 -1.65
C ILE A 82 -13.75 0.73 -2.38
N LEU A 83 -14.51 -0.34 -2.62
CA LEU A 83 -13.96 -1.55 -3.23
C LEU A 83 -13.64 -1.35 -4.71
N GLU A 84 -14.45 -0.59 -5.42
CA GLU A 84 -14.20 -0.25 -6.82
C GLU A 84 -12.93 0.60 -6.97
N VAL A 85 -12.76 1.62 -6.14
CA VAL A 85 -11.55 2.46 -6.13
C VAL A 85 -10.33 1.62 -5.77
N CYS A 86 -10.43 0.75 -4.78
CA CYS A 86 -9.34 -0.15 -4.40
C CYS A 86 -8.95 -1.11 -5.53
N ARG A 87 -9.94 -1.66 -6.23
CA ARG A 87 -9.70 -2.56 -7.38
C ARG A 87 -8.93 -1.85 -8.49
N LYS A 88 -9.36 -0.65 -8.85
CA LYS A 88 -8.68 0.16 -9.88
C LYS A 88 -7.28 0.56 -9.45
N LEU A 89 -7.10 0.91 -8.18
CA LEU A 89 -5.79 1.25 -7.62
C LEU A 89 -4.82 0.06 -7.71
N ILE A 90 -5.26 -1.12 -7.34
CA ILE A 90 -4.45 -2.35 -7.45
C ILE A 90 -4.08 -2.60 -8.92
N GLN A 91 -5.02 -2.43 -9.83
CA GLN A 91 -4.76 -2.57 -11.27
C GLN A 91 -3.68 -1.60 -11.77
N ASP A 92 -3.68 -0.37 -11.28
CA ASP A 92 -2.66 0.64 -11.62
C ASP A 92 -1.29 0.32 -11.00
N MET A 93 -1.26 -0.43 -9.90
CA MET A 93 -0.03 -0.74 -9.17
C MET A 93 0.65 -2.05 -9.62
N VAL A 94 -0.13 -3.04 -10.06
CA VAL A 94 0.39 -4.34 -10.49
C VAL A 94 1.04 -4.25 -11.86
N ASP A 95 2.22 -4.83 -12.00
CA ASP A 95 2.95 -4.96 -13.26
C ASP A 95 3.48 -6.40 -13.44
N GLU A 96 4.26 -6.60 -14.51
CA GLU A 96 4.81 -7.92 -14.87
C GLU A 96 5.78 -8.50 -13.82
N ASP A 97 6.39 -7.63 -13.03
CA ASP A 97 7.35 -8.01 -11.99
C ASP A 97 6.72 -8.19 -10.61
N SER A 98 5.43 -7.95 -10.49
CA SER A 98 4.71 -8.08 -9.23
C SER A 98 4.54 -9.54 -8.81
N GLU A 99 4.76 -9.84 -7.54
CA GLU A 99 4.66 -11.18 -6.97
C GLU A 99 3.72 -11.26 -5.77
N LEU A 100 3.57 -10.16 -5.03
CA LEU A 100 2.81 -10.11 -3.78
C LEU A 100 1.95 -8.84 -3.69
N ILE A 101 0.68 -9.03 -3.35
CA ILE A 101 -0.24 -7.96 -2.99
C ILE A 101 -0.57 -8.09 -1.51
N THR A 102 -0.34 -7.04 -0.73
CA THR A 102 -0.69 -7.00 0.69
C THR A 102 -1.70 -5.88 0.94
N LEU A 103 -2.79 -6.21 1.60
CA LEU A 103 -3.86 -5.28 1.95
C LEU A 103 -4.00 -5.20 3.47
N PHE A 104 -4.13 -3.99 3.98
CA PHE A 104 -4.50 -3.70 5.35
C PHE A 104 -5.83 -2.97 5.33
N TYR A 105 -6.90 -3.58 5.86
CA TYR A 105 -8.19 -2.90 5.92
C TYR A 105 -8.39 -2.16 7.24
N GLY A 106 -9.01 -0.99 7.15
CA GLY A 106 -9.25 -0.11 8.29
C GLY A 106 -10.45 -0.52 9.15
N GLU A 107 -10.60 0.19 10.27
CA GLU A 107 -11.68 -0.07 11.24
C GLU A 107 -13.09 0.16 10.68
N ASP A 108 -13.23 1.02 9.66
CA ASP A 108 -14.52 1.36 9.03
C ASP A 108 -14.93 0.41 7.89
N CYS A 109 -14.15 -0.63 7.63
CA CYS A 109 -14.46 -1.63 6.61
C CYS A 109 -15.28 -2.80 7.18
N ASP A 110 -16.28 -3.23 6.42
CA ASP A 110 -17.04 -4.45 6.71
C ASP A 110 -16.19 -5.67 6.36
N LYS A 111 -15.91 -6.50 7.36
CA LYS A 111 -15.06 -7.68 7.21
C LYS A 111 -15.57 -8.66 6.16
N ASP A 112 -16.87 -8.92 6.12
CA ASP A 112 -17.46 -9.87 5.16
C ASP A 112 -17.29 -9.39 3.72
N LYS A 113 -17.48 -8.10 3.48
CA LYS A 113 -17.22 -7.48 2.17
C LYS A 113 -15.75 -7.49 1.79
N VAL A 114 -14.86 -7.31 2.76
CA VAL A 114 -13.42 -7.40 2.55
C VAL A 114 -13.03 -8.82 2.15
N GLU A 115 -13.55 -9.84 2.81
CA GLU A 115 -13.27 -11.24 2.46
C GLU A 115 -13.72 -11.57 1.04
N GLU A 116 -14.93 -11.16 0.64
CA GLU A 116 -15.42 -11.32 -0.74
C GLU A 116 -14.52 -10.59 -1.75
N PHE A 117 -14.07 -9.40 -1.42
CA PHE A 117 -13.16 -8.61 -2.25
C PHE A 117 -11.80 -9.29 -2.41
N ILE A 118 -11.25 -9.86 -1.35
CA ILE A 118 -9.98 -10.60 -1.39
C ILE A 118 -10.10 -11.83 -2.29
N ASP A 119 -11.18 -12.58 -2.18
CA ASP A 119 -11.44 -13.73 -3.06
C ASP A 119 -11.47 -13.30 -4.54
N GLU A 120 -12.09 -12.16 -4.84
CA GLU A 120 -12.10 -11.57 -6.19
C GLU A 120 -10.69 -11.21 -6.67
N ILE A 121 -9.89 -10.57 -5.83
CA ILE A 121 -8.51 -10.18 -6.17
C ILE A 121 -7.63 -11.41 -6.38
N GLU A 122 -7.75 -12.43 -5.56
CA GLU A 122 -7.03 -13.71 -5.75
C GLU A 122 -7.39 -14.38 -7.07
N GLU A 123 -8.64 -14.28 -7.48
CA GLU A 123 -9.12 -14.84 -8.76
C GLU A 123 -8.60 -14.04 -9.96
N ILE A 124 -8.60 -12.70 -9.88
CA ILE A 124 -8.07 -11.82 -10.94
C ILE A 124 -6.55 -11.97 -11.10
N TYR A 125 -5.84 -12.02 -9.98
CA TYR A 125 -4.37 -12.09 -9.94
C TYR A 125 -3.91 -13.45 -9.44
N SER A 126 -4.33 -14.52 -10.13
CA SER A 126 -4.07 -15.91 -9.73
C SER A 126 -2.59 -16.28 -9.67
N ASP A 127 -1.73 -15.54 -10.38
CA ASP A 127 -0.28 -15.73 -10.39
C ASP A 127 0.45 -15.00 -9.26
N LEU A 128 -0.27 -14.19 -8.48
CA LEU A 128 0.27 -13.41 -7.37
C LEU A 128 -0.20 -13.97 -6.03
N ASP A 129 0.65 -13.85 -5.02
CA ASP A 129 0.23 -14.08 -3.65
C ASP A 129 -0.55 -12.86 -3.14
N VAL A 130 -1.67 -13.11 -2.47
CA VAL A 130 -2.51 -12.05 -1.88
C VAL A 130 -2.60 -12.29 -0.38
N GLN A 131 -2.24 -11.28 0.40
CA GLN A 131 -2.34 -11.27 1.86
C GLN A 131 -3.24 -10.13 2.31
N CYS A 132 -4.07 -10.39 3.32
CA CYS A 132 -4.93 -9.37 3.90
C CYS A 132 -4.88 -9.42 5.42
N PHE A 133 -4.69 -8.26 6.03
CA PHE A 133 -4.61 -8.10 7.47
C PHE A 133 -5.58 -7.03 7.96
N GLU A 134 -6.12 -7.22 9.16
CA GLU A 134 -6.87 -6.20 9.86
C GLU A 134 -5.91 -5.16 10.44
N GLY A 135 -5.82 -3.99 9.77
CA GLY A 135 -4.92 -2.92 10.19
C GLY A 135 -5.46 -2.05 11.32
N LYS A 136 -6.79 -1.99 11.47
CA LYS A 136 -7.51 -1.14 12.45
C LYS A 136 -7.18 0.35 12.34
N GLN A 137 -6.57 0.77 11.24
CA GLN A 137 -6.24 2.17 11.04
C GLN A 137 -7.52 3.01 10.83
N PRO A 138 -7.60 4.20 11.43
CA PRO A 138 -8.65 5.16 11.12
C PRO A 138 -8.34 5.90 9.81
N LEU A 139 -9.32 6.56 9.22
CA LEU A 139 -9.22 7.42 8.04
C LEU A 139 -8.96 6.70 6.71
N TYR A 140 -8.13 5.68 6.70
CA TYR A 140 -7.80 4.90 5.51
C TYR A 140 -8.58 3.59 5.50
N TYR A 141 -9.42 3.40 4.50
CA TYR A 141 -10.15 2.14 4.32
C TYR A 141 -9.22 0.99 3.96
N PHE A 142 -8.25 1.26 3.08
CA PHE A 142 -7.22 0.30 2.71
C PHE A 142 -5.85 0.97 2.62
N ILE A 143 -4.85 0.22 3.04
CA ILE A 143 -3.45 0.46 2.69
C ILE A 143 -3.01 -0.75 1.89
N VAL A 144 -2.44 -0.51 0.71
CA VAL A 144 -2.08 -1.54 -0.25
C VAL A 144 -0.60 -1.48 -0.54
N SER A 145 0.07 -2.62 -0.55
CA SER A 145 1.42 -2.73 -1.09
C SER A 145 1.47 -3.77 -2.20
N VAL A 146 2.26 -3.49 -3.20
CA VAL A 146 2.56 -4.41 -4.31
C VAL A 146 4.07 -4.54 -4.43
N GLU A 147 4.54 -5.76 -4.31
CA GLU A 147 5.96 -6.12 -4.38
C GLU A 147 6.26 -7.03 -5.54
#